data_90f1007285d86657a2cc2d72d01f5640
#
_entry.id   90f1007285d86657a2cc2d72d01f5640
#
_cell.length_a   1.000
_cell.length_b   1.000
_cell.length_c   1.000
_cell.angle_alpha   90.00
_cell.angle_beta   90.00
_cell.angle_gamma   90.00
#
_symmetry.space_group_name_H-M   'P 1'
#
loop_
_entity.id
_entity.type
_entity.pdbx_description
1 polymer ?
#
loop_
_entity_poly.entity_id
_entity_poly.type
_entity_poly.pdbx_seq_one_letter_code
_entity_poly.pdbx_strand_id
1 'polypeptide(L)'
;MVQLTRLFILSFLLWPVVSGADIYRYVDGEGGIHYSNTQPDEKFTLYLREGPKAAPRAQASAIPGASWMTGYVDRFSRANDLPPALIHAIIKAESNGQRKAVSSKGARGVMQLMPFTSKRMRVNDPFDPIENIEGGIKYIKELLVTFEGDLTNTVAAYNAGPAAVRKYGGVPPYQETRLYVRRVMDLYRQYSAVE
;
A
#
# COMPACT_ATOMS: atom_id res chain seq x y z
N MET A 1 31.44 64.55 -15.86
CA MET A 1 30.51 63.69 -16.55
C MET A 1 30.67 62.28 -15.98
N VAL A 2 29.76 61.87 -15.09
CA VAL A 2 29.81 60.55 -14.46
C VAL A 2 28.70 59.74 -15.09
N GLN A 3 29.03 58.67 -15.83
CA GLN A 3 28.06 57.73 -16.40
C GLN A 3 27.64 56.72 -15.31
N LEU A 4 26.35 56.74 -14.96
CA LEU A 4 25.72 55.73 -14.12
C LEU A 4 25.36 54.52 -15.00
N THR A 5 26.10 53.44 -14.82
CA THR A 5 25.77 52.14 -15.40
C THR A 5 24.65 51.49 -14.58
N ARG A 6 23.45 51.40 -15.15
CA ARG A 6 22.29 50.71 -14.55
C ARG A 6 22.50 49.20 -14.66
N LEU A 7 22.74 48.55 -13.55
CA LEU A 7 22.77 47.07 -13.44
C LEU A 7 21.32 46.56 -13.40
N PHE A 8 20.86 45.91 -14.48
CA PHE A 8 19.58 45.17 -14.49
C PHE A 8 19.79 43.82 -13.81
N ILE A 9 19.33 43.69 -12.57
CA ILE A 9 19.23 42.38 -11.90
C ILE A 9 17.97 41.67 -12.45
N LEU A 10 18.21 40.69 -13.29
CA LEU A 10 17.15 39.79 -13.79
C LEU A 10 16.84 38.78 -12.67
N SER A 11 15.80 39.05 -11.86
CA SER A 11 15.27 38.10 -10.90
C SER A 11 14.64 36.93 -11.65
N PHE A 12 15.35 35.80 -11.73
CA PHE A 12 14.78 34.53 -12.14
C PHE A 12 13.86 34.05 -10.99
N LEU A 13 12.57 34.25 -11.12
CA LEU A 13 11.54 33.59 -10.32
C LEU A 13 11.58 32.09 -10.69
N LEU A 14 12.29 31.30 -9.89
CA LEU A 14 12.18 29.85 -9.89
C LEU A 14 10.78 29.48 -9.37
N TRP A 15 9.85 29.29 -10.31
CA TRP A 15 8.57 28.65 -10.00
C TRP A 15 8.85 27.21 -9.61
N PRO A 16 8.43 26.71 -8.44
CA PRO A 16 8.56 25.32 -8.13
C PRO A 16 7.66 24.54 -9.13
N VAL A 17 8.29 23.79 -10.01
CA VAL A 17 7.60 22.79 -10.82
C VAL A 17 7.12 21.72 -9.83
N VAL A 18 5.84 21.76 -9.49
CA VAL A 18 5.19 20.69 -8.74
C VAL A 18 5.12 19.50 -9.69
N SER A 19 6.14 18.65 -9.64
CA SER A 19 6.13 17.37 -10.34
C SER A 19 5.15 16.45 -9.60
N GLY A 20 3.94 16.35 -10.08
CA GLY A 20 3.04 15.26 -9.72
C GLY A 20 3.64 13.95 -10.26
N ALA A 21 3.72 12.92 -9.44
CA ALA A 21 4.21 11.61 -9.88
C ALA A 21 3.02 10.73 -10.29
N ASP A 22 2.37 11.07 -11.39
CA ASP A 22 1.40 10.19 -12.04
C ASP A 22 2.12 8.87 -12.39
N ILE A 23 1.42 7.74 -12.30
CA ILE A 23 1.96 6.45 -12.65
C ILE A 23 1.24 5.92 -13.86
N TYR A 24 2.03 5.57 -14.84
CA TYR A 24 1.59 4.98 -16.09
C TYR A 24 1.93 3.50 -16.09
N ARG A 25 1.08 2.70 -16.72
CA ARG A 25 1.21 1.26 -16.85
C ARG A 25 1.12 0.84 -18.31
N TYR A 26 1.95 -0.12 -18.68
CA TYR A 26 1.90 -0.82 -19.97
C TYR A 26 1.99 -2.33 -19.72
N VAL A 27 1.19 -3.12 -20.48
CA VAL A 27 1.30 -4.58 -20.50
C VAL A 27 1.87 -4.98 -21.85
N ASP A 28 3.01 -5.66 -21.87
CA ASP A 28 3.63 -6.13 -23.10
C ASP A 28 2.93 -7.37 -23.68
N GLY A 29 3.36 -7.80 -24.88
CA GLY A 29 2.77 -8.94 -25.58
C GLY A 29 2.97 -10.29 -24.90
N GLU A 30 3.88 -10.38 -23.90
CA GLU A 30 4.15 -11.57 -23.11
C GLU A 30 3.45 -11.55 -21.75
N GLY A 31 2.63 -10.49 -21.49
CA GLY A 31 1.92 -10.30 -20.22
C GLY A 31 2.77 -9.64 -19.14
N GLY A 32 3.98 -9.17 -19.44
CA GLY A 32 4.83 -8.39 -18.55
C GLY A 32 4.23 -7.01 -18.27
N ILE A 33 4.25 -6.58 -17.01
CA ILE A 33 3.67 -5.31 -16.59
C ILE A 33 4.77 -4.31 -16.30
N HIS A 34 4.73 -3.17 -16.99
CA HIS A 34 5.69 -2.09 -16.87
C HIS A 34 5.03 -0.86 -16.22
N TYR A 35 5.73 -0.24 -15.27
CA TYR A 35 5.31 0.99 -14.62
C TYR A 35 6.33 2.10 -14.85
N SER A 36 5.83 3.33 -15.05
CA SER A 36 6.65 4.53 -15.22
C SER A 36 6.01 5.71 -14.49
N ASN A 37 6.82 6.59 -13.93
CA ASN A 37 6.38 7.88 -13.36
C ASN A 37 6.25 8.99 -14.40
N THR A 38 6.53 8.68 -15.65
CA THR A 38 6.29 9.54 -16.81
C THR A 38 5.57 8.70 -17.86
N GLN A 39 4.90 9.32 -18.83
CA GLN A 39 4.33 8.61 -19.98
C GLN A 39 5.39 8.53 -21.09
N PRO A 40 6.13 7.41 -21.20
CA PRO A 40 7.23 7.30 -22.16
C PRO A 40 6.74 7.25 -23.61
N ASP A 41 5.57 6.63 -23.84
CA ASP A 41 4.92 6.52 -25.17
C ASP A 41 3.40 6.28 -25.01
N GLU A 42 2.69 6.17 -26.14
CA GLU A 42 1.22 6.00 -26.18
C GLU A 42 0.73 4.64 -25.63
N LYS A 43 1.61 3.66 -25.50
CA LYS A 43 1.25 2.33 -24.94
C LYS A 43 1.05 2.39 -23.45
N PHE A 44 1.67 3.35 -22.77
CA PHE A 44 1.52 3.57 -21.34
C PHE A 44 0.22 4.32 -21.05
N THR A 45 -0.71 3.68 -20.38
CA THR A 45 -1.95 4.30 -19.93
C THR A 45 -1.81 4.80 -18.51
N LEU A 46 -2.47 5.91 -18.19
CA LEU A 46 -2.51 6.42 -16.81
C LEU A 46 -3.14 5.38 -15.90
N TYR A 47 -2.32 4.80 -15.03
CA TYR A 47 -2.77 3.79 -14.07
C TYR A 47 -3.15 4.43 -12.73
N LEU A 48 -2.41 5.48 -12.33
CA LEU A 48 -2.57 6.15 -11.06
C LEU A 48 -2.24 7.63 -11.19
N ARG A 49 -3.20 8.53 -10.86
CA ARG A 49 -2.97 9.97 -10.83
C ARG A 49 -2.61 10.41 -9.42
N GLU A 50 -1.46 11.09 -9.26
CA GLU A 50 -1.15 11.74 -7.99
C GLU A 50 -2.11 12.94 -7.80
N GLY A 51 -2.92 12.90 -6.75
CA GLY A 51 -3.73 14.05 -6.34
C GLY A 51 -2.85 15.18 -5.78
N PRO A 52 -3.38 16.39 -5.54
CA PRO A 52 -2.62 17.49 -4.99
C PRO A 52 -1.89 17.05 -3.73
N LYS A 53 -0.57 17.25 -3.70
CA LYS A 53 0.28 16.93 -2.55
C LYS A 53 -0.30 17.57 -1.30
N ALA A 54 -0.87 16.80 -0.40
CA ALA A 54 -1.10 17.26 0.95
C ALA A 54 0.26 17.70 1.53
N ALA A 55 0.28 18.85 2.21
CA ALA A 55 1.50 19.36 2.86
C ALA A 55 2.21 18.25 3.63
N PRO A 56 3.56 18.27 3.75
CA PRO A 56 4.31 17.22 4.39
C PRO A 56 3.83 17.05 5.83
N ARG A 57 2.91 16.10 6.02
CA ARG A 57 2.55 15.60 7.33
C ARG A 57 3.74 14.85 7.88
N ALA A 58 4.15 15.21 9.07
CA ALA A 58 5.27 14.66 9.79
C ALA A 58 5.38 13.14 9.58
N GLN A 59 6.58 12.70 9.25
CA GLN A 59 6.98 11.32 9.03
C GLN A 59 6.73 10.49 10.29
N ALA A 60 5.51 10.00 10.44
CA ALA A 60 5.20 9.04 11.47
C ALA A 60 4.92 7.70 10.80
N SER A 61 5.69 6.72 11.22
CA SER A 61 5.54 5.30 10.87
C SER A 61 5.93 4.85 9.47
N ALA A 62 6.92 5.45 8.83
CA ALA A 62 7.52 4.82 7.66
C ALA A 62 8.11 3.46 8.06
N ILE A 63 7.63 2.37 7.47
CA ILE A 63 8.38 1.11 7.44
C ILE A 63 9.76 1.48 6.89
N PRO A 64 10.87 1.28 7.64
CA PRO A 64 12.19 1.68 7.16
C PRO A 64 12.46 1.08 5.78
N GLY A 65 12.79 1.91 4.79
CA GLY A 65 13.04 1.49 3.41
C GLY A 65 11.81 1.37 2.51
N ALA A 66 10.60 1.70 2.98
CA ALA A 66 9.37 1.50 2.23
C ALA A 66 8.62 2.80 1.88
N SER A 67 9.32 3.93 1.81
CA SER A 67 8.72 5.24 1.47
C SER A 67 7.94 5.22 0.14
N TRP A 68 8.36 4.40 -0.82
CA TRP A 68 7.68 4.21 -2.10
C TRP A 68 6.28 3.58 -1.95
N MET A 69 6.04 2.74 -0.92
CA MET A 69 4.75 2.09 -0.70
C MET A 69 3.71 3.02 -0.07
N THR A 70 4.13 4.00 0.73
CA THR A 70 3.22 4.79 1.56
C THR A 70 2.12 5.45 0.72
N GLY A 71 2.49 6.12 -0.38
CA GLY A 71 1.52 6.78 -1.25
C GLY A 71 0.52 5.80 -1.90
N TYR A 72 0.98 4.58 -2.24
CA TYR A 72 0.10 3.55 -2.80
C TYR A 72 -0.86 3.00 -1.77
N VAL A 73 -0.32 2.60 -0.60
CA VAL A 73 -1.13 2.09 0.50
C VAL A 73 -2.20 3.10 0.89
N ASP A 74 -1.82 4.35 1.11
CA ASP A 74 -2.76 5.40 1.50
C ASP A 74 -3.87 5.58 0.49
N ARG A 75 -3.52 5.64 -0.79
CA ARG A 75 -4.50 5.85 -1.84
C ARG A 75 -5.44 4.66 -2.03
N PHE A 76 -4.90 3.43 -2.13
CA PHE A 76 -5.73 2.23 -2.31
C PHE A 76 -6.60 1.96 -1.09
N SER A 77 -6.08 2.19 0.11
CA SER A 77 -6.86 2.03 1.34
C SER A 77 -8.05 2.97 1.36
N ARG A 78 -7.83 4.27 1.13
CA ARG A 78 -8.90 5.28 1.10
C ARG A 78 -9.93 5.00 0.01
N ALA A 79 -9.50 4.55 -1.18
CA ALA A 79 -10.39 4.18 -2.28
C ALA A 79 -11.28 2.96 -1.95
N ASN A 80 -10.93 2.19 -0.92
CA ASN A 80 -11.69 1.03 -0.43
C ASN A 80 -12.32 1.27 0.95
N ASP A 81 -12.37 2.49 1.44
CA ASP A 81 -12.88 2.86 2.77
C ASP A 81 -12.19 2.09 3.91
N LEU A 82 -10.89 1.90 3.80
CA LEU A 82 -10.07 1.25 4.81
C LEU A 82 -9.08 2.24 5.42
N PRO A 83 -8.80 2.17 6.73
CA PRO A 83 -7.76 2.98 7.35
C PRO A 83 -6.39 2.62 6.79
N PRO A 84 -5.61 3.57 6.22
CA PRO A 84 -4.24 3.29 5.74
C PRO A 84 -3.34 2.70 6.82
N ALA A 85 -3.48 3.19 8.07
CA ALA A 85 -2.76 2.68 9.23
C ALA A 85 -2.93 1.17 9.44
N LEU A 86 -4.13 0.63 9.18
CA LEU A 86 -4.38 -0.81 9.27
C LEU A 86 -3.58 -1.59 8.21
N ILE A 87 -3.57 -1.10 6.99
CA ILE A 87 -2.85 -1.76 5.89
C ILE A 87 -1.34 -1.72 6.13
N HIS A 88 -0.81 -0.59 6.58
CA HIS A 88 0.59 -0.47 6.98
C HIS A 88 0.95 -1.45 8.11
N ALA A 89 0.07 -1.60 9.11
CA ALA A 89 0.25 -2.54 10.22
C ALA A 89 0.32 -4.00 9.71
N ILE A 90 -0.57 -4.38 8.79
CA ILE A 90 -0.58 -5.72 8.19
C ILE A 90 0.69 -5.95 7.37
N ILE A 91 1.08 -5.04 6.47
CA ILE A 91 2.32 -5.16 5.69
C ILE A 91 3.54 -5.32 6.62
N LYS A 92 3.59 -4.55 7.69
CA LYS A 92 4.67 -4.65 8.69
C LYS A 92 4.68 -6.01 9.37
N ALA A 93 3.53 -6.55 9.71
CA ALA A 93 3.42 -7.85 10.36
C ALA A 93 3.76 -9.01 9.41
N GLU A 94 3.34 -8.93 8.15
CA GLU A 94 3.49 -9.99 7.15
C GLU A 94 4.91 -10.13 6.61
N SER A 95 5.50 -9.04 6.17
CA SER A 95 6.77 -9.11 5.44
C SER A 95 7.79 -8.06 5.86
N ASN A 96 7.43 -7.15 6.74
CA ASN A 96 8.22 -5.94 7.00
C ASN A 96 8.51 -5.13 5.72
N GLY A 97 7.61 -5.20 4.72
CA GLY A 97 7.74 -4.52 3.44
C GLY A 97 8.63 -5.23 2.40
N GLN A 98 9.00 -6.48 2.65
CA GLN A 98 9.85 -7.26 1.71
C GLN A 98 9.04 -7.73 0.51
N ARG A 99 9.37 -7.22 -0.69
CA ARG A 99 8.66 -7.53 -1.95
C ARG A 99 8.69 -9.01 -2.32
N LYS A 100 9.82 -9.66 -2.12
CA LYS A 100 10.06 -11.06 -2.51
C LYS A 100 9.93 -12.04 -1.34
N ALA A 101 9.23 -11.64 -0.28
CA ALA A 101 8.98 -12.52 0.85
C ALA A 101 8.17 -13.76 0.42
N VAL A 102 8.62 -14.94 0.88
CA VAL A 102 7.91 -16.21 0.69
C VAL A 102 7.89 -16.93 2.03
N SER A 103 6.69 -17.28 2.51
CA SER A 103 6.55 -18.06 3.73
C SER A 103 6.74 -19.56 3.48
N SER A 104 6.97 -20.32 4.53
CA SER A 104 7.02 -21.80 4.47
C SER A 104 5.71 -22.44 3.98
N LYS A 105 4.58 -21.71 4.14
CA LYS A 105 3.24 -22.12 3.67
C LYS A 105 2.94 -21.66 2.24
N GLY A 106 3.89 -20.96 1.58
CA GLY A 106 3.76 -20.49 0.19
C GLY A 106 3.04 -19.14 0.02
N ALA A 107 2.84 -18.38 1.09
CA ALA A 107 2.37 -17.00 0.98
C ALA A 107 3.44 -16.10 0.37
N ARG A 108 3.07 -15.11 -0.46
CA ARG A 108 4.00 -14.35 -1.30
C ARG A 108 3.78 -12.84 -1.24
N GLY A 109 4.90 -12.11 -1.39
CA GLY A 109 4.90 -10.65 -1.55
C GLY A 109 4.72 -9.87 -0.26
N VAL A 110 4.54 -8.56 -0.38
CA VAL A 110 4.52 -7.62 0.76
C VAL A 110 3.38 -7.88 1.74
N MET A 111 2.23 -8.34 1.25
CA MET A 111 1.06 -8.69 2.07
C MET A 111 0.85 -10.19 2.25
N GLN A 112 1.85 -11.03 1.87
CA GLN A 112 1.86 -12.48 2.06
C GLN A 112 0.57 -13.16 1.59
N LEU A 113 0.17 -12.90 0.34
CA LEU A 113 -1.01 -13.52 -0.21
C LEU A 113 -0.76 -15.00 -0.53
N MET A 114 -1.64 -15.87 -0.06
CA MET A 114 -1.65 -17.26 -0.48
C MET A 114 -2.01 -17.39 -1.98
N PRO A 115 -1.49 -18.38 -2.71
CA PRO A 115 -1.75 -18.54 -4.15
C PRO A 115 -3.22 -18.52 -4.53
N PHE A 116 -4.07 -19.16 -3.73
CA PHE A 116 -5.52 -19.15 -3.93
C PHE A 116 -6.09 -17.74 -3.79
N THR A 117 -5.67 -16.99 -2.77
CA THR A 117 -6.11 -15.60 -2.54
C THR A 117 -5.62 -14.68 -3.65
N SER A 118 -4.36 -14.78 -4.08
CA SER A 118 -3.81 -14.03 -5.19
C SER A 118 -4.64 -14.22 -6.47
N LYS A 119 -4.94 -15.46 -6.83
CA LYS A 119 -5.77 -15.77 -8.00
C LYS A 119 -7.17 -15.16 -7.87
N ARG A 120 -7.81 -15.30 -6.72
CA ARG A 120 -9.16 -14.77 -6.45
C ARG A 120 -9.19 -13.24 -6.52
N MET A 121 -8.16 -12.58 -6.02
CA MET A 121 -8.02 -11.12 -6.04
C MET A 121 -7.46 -10.58 -7.37
N ARG A 122 -7.23 -11.45 -8.37
CA ARG A 122 -6.69 -11.12 -9.70
C ARG A 122 -5.29 -10.50 -9.63
N VAL A 123 -4.45 -11.01 -8.74
CA VAL A 123 -3.02 -10.70 -8.65
C VAL A 123 -2.29 -11.64 -9.60
N ASN A 124 -1.73 -11.12 -10.68
CA ASN A 124 -1.01 -11.90 -11.70
C ASN A 124 0.42 -12.21 -11.24
N ASP A 125 1.13 -11.18 -10.77
CA ASP A 125 2.44 -11.34 -10.15
C ASP A 125 2.37 -11.01 -8.65
N PRO A 126 2.40 -12.01 -7.75
CA PRO A 126 2.38 -11.76 -6.31
C PRO A 126 3.65 -11.07 -5.78
N PHE A 127 4.71 -10.95 -6.59
CA PHE A 127 5.93 -10.21 -6.26
C PHE A 127 5.92 -8.77 -6.82
N ASP A 128 4.97 -8.43 -7.72
CA ASP A 128 4.67 -7.05 -8.01
C ASP A 128 4.02 -6.42 -6.77
N PRO A 129 4.68 -5.44 -6.14
CA PRO A 129 4.20 -4.91 -4.87
C PRO A 129 2.89 -4.14 -4.99
N ILE A 130 2.60 -3.56 -6.15
CA ILE A 130 1.37 -2.80 -6.39
C ILE A 130 0.21 -3.75 -6.53
N GLU A 131 0.34 -4.79 -7.36
CA GLU A 131 -0.70 -5.82 -7.51
C GLU A 131 -0.95 -6.54 -6.18
N ASN A 132 0.13 -6.84 -5.44
CA ASN A 132 0.03 -7.52 -4.16
C ASN A 132 -0.69 -6.68 -3.10
N ILE A 133 -0.37 -5.37 -3.00
CA ILE A 133 -1.05 -4.43 -2.09
C ILE A 133 -2.52 -4.28 -2.48
N GLU A 134 -2.83 -4.06 -3.77
CA GLU A 134 -4.19 -3.93 -4.24
C GLU A 134 -5.03 -5.18 -3.96
N GLY A 135 -4.48 -6.36 -4.25
CA GLY A 135 -5.12 -7.64 -3.97
C GLY A 135 -5.32 -7.87 -2.47
N GLY A 136 -4.34 -7.54 -1.65
CA GLY A 136 -4.44 -7.62 -0.20
C GLY A 136 -5.50 -6.71 0.39
N ILE A 137 -5.58 -5.47 -0.08
CA ILE A 137 -6.59 -4.49 0.33
C ILE A 137 -8.00 -4.96 -0.06
N LYS A 138 -8.19 -5.44 -1.29
CA LYS A 138 -9.46 -6.03 -1.73
C LYS A 138 -9.88 -7.20 -0.83
N TYR A 139 -8.94 -8.06 -0.49
CA TYR A 139 -9.21 -9.19 0.40
C TYR A 139 -9.58 -8.75 1.81
N ILE A 140 -8.89 -7.76 2.37
CA ILE A 140 -9.24 -7.18 3.68
C ILE A 140 -10.64 -6.57 3.66
N LYS A 141 -11.00 -5.85 2.58
CA LYS A 141 -12.35 -5.26 2.42
C LYS A 141 -13.43 -6.35 2.41
N GLU A 142 -13.22 -7.45 1.69
CA GLU A 142 -14.14 -8.59 1.70
C GLU A 142 -14.30 -9.20 3.11
N LEU A 143 -13.18 -9.36 3.83
CA LEU A 143 -13.21 -9.87 5.19
C LEU A 143 -13.92 -8.90 6.14
N LEU A 144 -13.68 -7.60 6.01
CA LEU A 144 -14.33 -6.58 6.84
C LEU A 144 -15.86 -6.60 6.66
N VAL A 145 -16.33 -6.75 5.42
CA VAL A 145 -17.76 -6.93 5.14
C VAL A 145 -18.27 -8.25 5.73
N THR A 146 -17.49 -9.34 5.57
CA THR A 146 -17.85 -10.67 6.10
C THR A 146 -18.03 -10.69 7.61
N PHE A 147 -17.27 -9.87 8.33
CA PHE A 147 -17.29 -9.75 9.79
C PHE A 147 -17.91 -8.43 10.27
N GLU A 148 -18.81 -7.85 9.47
CA GLU A 148 -19.68 -6.73 9.87
C GLU A 148 -18.93 -5.52 10.45
N GLY A 149 -17.72 -5.26 9.95
CA GLY A 149 -16.88 -4.15 10.39
C GLY A 149 -15.98 -4.46 11.61
N ASP A 150 -16.02 -5.68 12.15
CA ASP A 150 -15.13 -6.09 13.23
C ASP A 150 -13.68 -6.24 12.73
N LEU A 151 -12.85 -5.27 13.08
CA LEU A 151 -11.43 -5.25 12.69
C LEU A 151 -10.64 -6.41 13.31
N THR A 152 -10.97 -6.82 14.53
CA THR A 152 -10.27 -7.90 15.23
C THR A 152 -10.50 -9.23 14.53
N ASN A 153 -11.77 -9.53 14.21
CA ASN A 153 -12.14 -10.72 13.45
C ASN A 153 -11.66 -10.67 12.01
N THR A 154 -11.63 -9.48 11.39
CA THR A 154 -11.06 -9.27 10.05
C THR A 154 -9.58 -9.64 10.01
N VAL A 155 -8.79 -9.12 10.97
CA VAL A 155 -7.36 -9.42 11.08
C VAL A 155 -7.11 -10.89 11.40
N ALA A 156 -7.92 -11.48 12.28
CA ALA A 156 -7.85 -12.92 12.59
C ALA A 156 -8.13 -13.77 11.34
N ALA A 157 -9.15 -13.38 10.54
CA ALA A 157 -9.53 -14.08 9.32
C ALA A 157 -8.48 -13.92 8.20
N TYR A 158 -7.79 -12.80 8.14
CA TYR A 158 -6.68 -12.61 7.21
C TYR A 158 -5.57 -13.66 7.44
N ASN A 159 -5.24 -13.91 8.70
CA ASN A 159 -4.19 -14.89 9.08
C ASN A 159 -4.68 -16.35 9.07
N ALA A 160 -5.82 -16.63 9.72
CA ALA A 160 -6.30 -18.00 9.95
C ALA A 160 -7.33 -18.49 8.91
N GLY A 161 -7.80 -17.59 8.05
CA GLY A 161 -8.92 -17.82 7.14
C GLY A 161 -10.29 -17.59 7.79
N PRO A 162 -11.30 -17.13 6.99
CA PRO A 162 -12.61 -16.78 7.50
C PRO A 162 -13.39 -17.99 8.06
N ALA A 163 -13.13 -19.18 7.55
CA ALA A 163 -13.78 -20.40 8.05
C ALA A 163 -13.41 -20.70 9.50
N ALA A 164 -12.14 -20.48 9.89
CA ALA A 164 -11.70 -20.69 11.25
C ALA A 164 -12.36 -19.67 12.21
N VAL A 165 -12.40 -18.40 11.82
CA VAL A 165 -13.03 -17.35 12.66
C VAL A 165 -14.52 -17.62 12.83
N ARG A 166 -15.24 -18.00 11.80
CA ARG A 166 -16.66 -18.41 11.90
C ARG A 166 -16.85 -19.61 12.80
N LYS A 167 -16.00 -20.66 12.65
CA LYS A 167 -16.08 -21.87 13.47
C LYS A 167 -15.96 -21.58 14.96
N TYR A 168 -15.11 -20.64 15.36
CA TYR A 168 -14.88 -20.31 16.77
C TYR A 168 -15.67 -19.10 17.27
N GLY A 169 -16.48 -18.48 16.42
CA GLY A 169 -17.26 -17.28 16.77
C GLY A 169 -16.37 -16.06 17.10
N GLY A 170 -15.14 -16.01 16.58
CA GLY A 170 -14.16 -14.96 16.85
C GLY A 170 -12.73 -15.44 16.63
N VAL A 171 -11.76 -14.78 17.25
CA VAL A 171 -10.34 -15.13 17.14
C VAL A 171 -10.11 -16.58 17.55
N PRO A 172 -9.65 -17.47 16.62
CA PRO A 172 -9.44 -18.87 16.93
C PRO A 172 -8.39 -19.07 18.03
N PRO A 173 -8.44 -20.19 18.79
CA PRO A 173 -7.49 -20.47 19.86
C PRO A 173 -6.11 -20.91 19.34
N TYR A 174 -5.74 -20.49 18.15
CA TYR A 174 -4.42 -20.74 17.57
C TYR A 174 -3.42 -19.73 18.10
N GLN A 175 -2.33 -20.20 18.70
CA GLN A 175 -1.30 -19.32 19.25
C GLN A 175 -0.75 -18.33 18.21
N GLU A 176 -0.46 -18.82 16.99
CA GLU A 176 0.02 -18.00 15.87
C GLU A 176 -0.96 -16.85 15.57
N THR A 177 -2.26 -17.15 15.43
CA THR A 177 -3.27 -16.15 15.08
C THR A 177 -3.49 -15.14 16.22
N ARG A 178 -3.50 -15.58 17.46
CA ARG A 178 -3.62 -14.66 18.62
C ARG A 178 -2.46 -13.68 18.72
N LEU A 179 -1.24 -14.15 18.49
CA LEU A 179 -0.05 -13.30 18.46
C LEU A 179 -0.07 -12.35 17.26
N TYR A 180 -0.51 -12.84 16.12
CA TYR A 180 -0.66 -12.04 14.91
C TYR A 180 -1.66 -10.89 15.12
N VAL A 181 -2.87 -11.21 15.59
CA VAL A 181 -3.91 -10.21 15.86
C VAL A 181 -3.39 -9.15 16.85
N ARG A 182 -2.77 -9.56 17.95
CA ARG A 182 -2.18 -8.63 18.92
C ARG A 182 -1.18 -7.71 18.24
N ARG A 183 -0.22 -8.27 17.50
CA ARG A 183 0.83 -7.52 16.80
C ARG A 183 0.25 -6.50 15.82
N VAL A 184 -0.70 -6.91 14.98
CA VAL A 184 -1.32 -6.01 13.99
C VAL A 184 -2.10 -4.90 14.68
N MET A 185 -2.91 -5.22 15.70
CA MET A 185 -3.71 -4.22 16.39
C MET A 185 -2.86 -3.24 17.20
N ASP A 186 -1.72 -3.68 17.76
CA ASP A 186 -0.77 -2.79 18.43
C ASP A 186 -0.12 -1.82 17.42
N LEU A 187 0.33 -2.31 16.27
CA LEU A 187 0.87 -1.49 15.20
C LEU A 187 -0.18 -0.53 14.64
N TYR A 188 -1.41 -1.00 14.45
CA TYR A 188 -2.51 -0.16 13.97
C TYR A 188 -2.77 1.02 14.90
N ARG A 189 -2.85 0.77 16.22
CA ARG A 189 -3.00 1.86 17.22
C ARG A 189 -1.84 2.85 17.18
N GLN A 190 -0.60 2.36 17.08
CA GLN A 190 0.58 3.22 16.95
C GLN A 190 0.53 4.10 15.71
N TYR A 191 0.14 3.54 14.57
CA TYR A 191 0.10 4.26 13.30
C TYR A 191 -1.07 5.24 13.23
N SER A 192 -2.25 4.88 13.78
CA SER A 192 -3.41 5.78 13.84
C SER A 192 -3.23 6.98 14.78
N ALA A 193 -2.37 6.86 15.79
CA ALA A 193 -2.10 7.97 16.71
C ALA A 193 -1.29 9.12 16.08
N VAL A 194 -0.77 8.92 14.88
CA VAL A 194 0.13 9.83 14.17
C VAL A 194 -0.51 10.38 12.90
N GLU A 195 -1.66 9.84 12.47
CA GLU A 195 -2.49 10.37 11.38
C GLU A 195 -3.31 11.59 11.85
#